data_542fca407a6b8205426e2274d3646a85
#
_entry.id   542fca407a6b8205426e2274d3646a85
#
_cell.length_a   1.000
_cell.length_b   1.000
_cell.length_c   1.000
_cell.angle_alpha   90.00
_cell.angle_beta   90.00
_cell.angle_gamma   90.00
#
_symmetry.space_group_name_H-M   'P 1'
#
loop_
_entity.id
_entity.type
_entity.pdbx_description
1 polymer ?
#
loop_
_entity_poly.entity_id
_entity_poly.type
_entity_poly.pdbx_seq_one_letter_code
_entity_poly.pdbx_strand_id
1 'polypeptide(L)'
;VVTLKALDRKVLRDILHLKGQVFAITLVVASGLATFIMFISTIDSLTLTRDAFYRDYRFADAFVSLKRAPESLRQKISGIEGVSVVETRVCGYAKLDIPGFVEPVTARLVSLPAEDAPLLNRLHLRKGRLPDPERENEIVINESFALAHRFEPGDRFAAIINGKRKELAISGIALSPEFVLLMRPDATSPDFKRYGVLWMGRKALAEAYDMDGAFNDVVLTLARGARTSDVLAALDVILDPYGGLGAYPRKDQISHRLLTGEFQQLKQSARIFPTIFIFVAAFLLNVVMSRTISMQREQIGILKAFGYTNGAIGMHYAKLVVLIITPGLAGGVAGG
;
A
#
# COMPACT_ATOMS: atom_id res chain seq x y z
N VAL A 1 36.14 -28.57 -32.08
CA VAL A 1 35.13 -28.12 -33.04
C VAL A 1 33.90 -28.99 -32.82
N VAL A 2 32.84 -28.42 -32.20
CA VAL A 2 31.56 -29.13 -32.00
C VAL A 2 30.88 -29.21 -33.36
N THR A 3 30.93 -30.38 -34.01
CA THR A 3 30.21 -30.62 -35.27
C THR A 3 28.72 -30.74 -34.94
N LEU A 4 27.95 -29.69 -35.23
CA LEU A 4 26.48 -29.69 -35.12
C LEU A 4 25.90 -30.82 -36.00
N LYS A 5 25.04 -31.69 -35.42
CA LYS A 5 24.30 -32.71 -36.15
C LYS A 5 23.43 -32.06 -37.24
N ALA A 6 23.19 -32.77 -38.35
CA ALA A 6 22.42 -32.26 -39.49
C ALA A 6 21.04 -31.66 -39.08
N LEU A 7 20.37 -32.30 -38.12
CA LEU A 7 19.10 -31.81 -37.56
C LEU A 7 19.26 -30.49 -36.78
N ASP A 8 20.37 -30.24 -36.09
CA ASP A 8 20.59 -29.00 -35.34
C ASP A 8 20.87 -27.81 -36.28
N ARG A 9 21.55 -28.05 -37.41
CA ARG A 9 21.70 -27.05 -38.48
C ARG A 9 20.35 -26.68 -39.11
N LYS A 10 19.46 -27.67 -39.24
CA LYS A 10 18.10 -27.45 -39.76
C LYS A 10 17.29 -26.57 -38.80
N VAL A 11 17.38 -26.77 -37.45
CA VAL A 11 16.68 -25.92 -36.45
C VAL A 11 17.07 -24.46 -36.63
N LEU A 12 18.35 -24.14 -36.76
CA LEU A 12 18.84 -22.78 -36.96
C LEU A 12 18.26 -22.12 -38.22
N ARG A 13 18.21 -22.88 -39.32
CA ARG A 13 17.63 -22.40 -40.58
C ARG A 13 16.13 -22.20 -40.49
N ASP A 14 15.40 -23.07 -39.80
CA ASP A 14 13.96 -22.97 -39.60
C ASP A 14 13.62 -21.72 -38.77
N ILE A 15 14.41 -21.39 -37.71
CA ILE A 15 14.28 -20.15 -36.94
C ILE A 15 14.45 -18.90 -37.80
N LEU A 16 15.48 -18.90 -38.68
CA LEU A 16 15.73 -17.76 -39.56
C LEU A 16 14.58 -17.53 -40.56
N HIS A 17 13.97 -18.64 -41.06
CA HIS A 17 12.78 -18.54 -41.93
C HIS A 17 11.53 -18.03 -41.18
N LEU A 18 11.43 -18.30 -39.89
CA LEU A 18 10.30 -17.90 -39.02
C LEU A 18 10.60 -16.65 -38.18
N LYS A 19 11.64 -15.87 -38.48
CA LYS A 19 12.18 -14.76 -37.67
C LYS A 19 11.13 -13.81 -37.12
N GLY A 20 10.15 -13.39 -37.92
CA GLY A 20 9.08 -12.49 -37.50
C GLY A 20 8.14 -13.13 -36.46
N GLN A 21 7.78 -14.39 -36.64
CA GLN A 21 6.94 -15.15 -35.71
C GLN A 21 7.70 -15.48 -34.43
N VAL A 22 8.95 -15.87 -34.53
CA VAL A 22 9.87 -16.12 -33.42
C VAL A 22 9.98 -14.83 -32.58
N PHE A 23 10.26 -13.70 -33.23
CA PHE A 23 10.36 -12.42 -32.55
C PHE A 23 9.07 -12.05 -31.81
N ALA A 24 7.91 -12.22 -32.45
CA ALA A 24 6.62 -11.92 -31.82
C ALA A 24 6.36 -12.79 -30.58
N ILE A 25 6.60 -14.11 -30.67
CA ILE A 25 6.42 -15.04 -29.53
C ILE A 25 7.42 -14.70 -28.41
N THR A 26 8.68 -14.50 -28.76
CA THR A 26 9.74 -14.10 -27.81
C THR A 26 9.37 -12.82 -27.07
N LEU A 27 8.84 -11.81 -27.77
CA LEU A 27 8.41 -10.55 -27.16
C LEU A 27 7.24 -10.75 -26.18
N VAL A 28 6.23 -11.57 -26.56
CA VAL A 28 5.10 -11.88 -25.68
C VAL A 28 5.55 -12.61 -24.42
N VAL A 29 6.44 -13.59 -24.55
CA VAL A 29 7.01 -14.32 -23.39
C VAL A 29 7.82 -13.39 -22.51
N ALA A 30 8.68 -12.54 -23.10
CA ALA A 30 9.48 -11.56 -22.37
C ALA A 30 8.61 -10.56 -21.61
N SER A 31 7.57 -10.00 -22.26
CA SER A 31 6.64 -9.07 -21.64
C SER A 31 5.88 -9.72 -20.47
N GLY A 32 5.43 -10.96 -20.62
CA GLY A 32 4.73 -11.68 -19.57
C GLY A 32 5.61 -11.91 -18.33
N LEU A 33 6.85 -12.33 -18.54
CA LEU A 33 7.79 -12.59 -17.45
C LEU A 33 8.27 -11.28 -16.78
N ALA A 34 8.59 -10.25 -17.57
CA ALA A 34 8.99 -8.94 -17.05
C ALA A 34 7.87 -8.33 -16.18
N THR A 35 6.62 -8.38 -16.67
CA THR A 35 5.45 -7.91 -15.91
C THR A 35 5.29 -8.69 -14.59
N PHE A 36 5.50 -9.99 -14.61
CA PHE A 36 5.43 -10.83 -13.40
C PHE A 36 6.47 -10.43 -12.36
N ILE A 37 7.74 -10.30 -12.79
CA ILE A 37 8.84 -9.92 -11.91
C ILE A 37 8.60 -8.50 -11.35
N MET A 38 8.20 -7.55 -12.19
CA MET A 38 7.88 -6.19 -11.79
C MET A 38 6.80 -6.15 -10.70
N PHE A 39 5.69 -6.89 -10.87
CA PHE A 39 4.64 -6.92 -9.85
C PHE A 39 5.12 -7.52 -8.53
N ILE A 40 5.83 -8.64 -8.55
CA ILE A 40 6.35 -9.27 -7.32
C ILE A 40 7.33 -8.34 -6.62
N SER A 41 8.31 -7.79 -7.34
CA SER A 41 9.29 -6.86 -6.79
C SER A 41 8.62 -5.61 -6.18
N THR A 42 7.61 -5.06 -6.86
CA THR A 42 6.85 -3.92 -6.35
C THR A 42 6.09 -4.28 -5.06
N ILE A 43 5.40 -5.42 -5.02
CA ILE A 43 4.64 -5.86 -3.84
C ILE A 43 5.58 -6.08 -2.65
N ASP A 44 6.71 -6.72 -2.85
CA ASP A 44 7.70 -6.98 -1.80
C ASP A 44 8.30 -5.66 -1.28
N SER A 45 8.69 -4.76 -2.17
CA SER A 45 9.22 -3.44 -1.82
C SER A 45 8.21 -2.60 -1.03
N LEU A 46 6.95 -2.53 -1.49
CA LEU A 46 5.90 -1.79 -0.80
C LEU A 46 5.56 -2.41 0.56
N THR A 47 5.56 -3.74 0.67
CA THR A 47 5.30 -4.45 1.93
C THR A 47 6.41 -4.16 2.94
N LEU A 48 7.67 -4.28 2.53
CA LEU A 48 8.82 -3.98 3.39
C LEU A 48 8.84 -2.51 3.83
N THR A 49 8.54 -1.58 2.92
CA THR A 49 8.47 -0.14 3.21
C THR A 49 7.37 0.16 4.22
N ARG A 50 6.16 -0.40 4.02
CA ARG A 50 5.05 -0.24 4.97
C ARG A 50 5.41 -0.77 6.35
N ASP A 51 5.97 -1.99 6.41
CA ASP A 51 6.28 -2.64 7.69
C ASP A 51 7.40 -1.92 8.44
N ALA A 52 8.40 -1.40 7.72
CA ALA A 52 9.43 -0.53 8.27
C ALA A 52 8.82 0.78 8.80
N PHE A 53 7.98 1.44 8.02
CA PHE A 53 7.29 2.67 8.42
C PHE A 53 6.43 2.47 9.67
N TYR A 54 5.65 1.38 9.74
CA TYR A 54 4.82 1.06 10.91
C TYR A 54 5.66 0.80 12.16
N ARG A 55 6.78 0.13 12.04
CA ARG A 55 7.70 -0.14 13.14
C ARG A 55 8.38 1.14 13.61
N ASP A 56 8.96 1.91 12.71
CA ASP A 56 9.79 3.08 13.01
C ASP A 56 8.95 4.22 13.61
N TYR A 57 7.70 4.37 13.15
CA TYR A 57 6.74 5.36 13.66
C TYR A 57 5.75 4.78 14.67
N ARG A 58 6.00 3.57 15.17
CA ARG A 58 5.26 2.90 16.26
C ARG A 58 3.74 2.93 16.06
N PHE A 59 3.30 2.38 14.92
CA PHE A 59 1.88 2.28 14.64
C PHE A 59 1.17 1.44 15.68
N ALA A 60 0.10 1.99 16.29
CA ALA A 60 -0.67 1.33 17.34
C ALA A 60 -1.30 0.01 16.86
N ASP A 61 -1.54 -0.92 17.81
CA ASP A 61 -2.15 -2.22 17.54
C ASP A 61 -3.68 -2.20 17.74
N ALA A 62 -4.18 -1.31 18.61
CA ALA A 62 -5.60 -1.15 18.86
C ALA A 62 -5.97 0.32 19.05
N PHE A 63 -7.24 0.62 18.74
CA PHE A 63 -7.83 1.94 18.68
C PHE A 63 -9.20 1.91 19.30
N VAL A 64 -9.57 2.95 20.02
CA VAL A 64 -10.94 3.16 20.51
C VAL A 64 -11.24 4.65 20.63
N SER A 65 -12.38 5.05 20.10
CA SER A 65 -12.93 6.39 20.31
C SER A 65 -14.08 6.32 21.31
N LEU A 66 -14.25 7.37 22.09
CA LEU A 66 -15.28 7.48 23.12
C LEU A 66 -15.81 8.90 23.21
N LYS A 67 -16.84 9.14 23.99
CA LYS A 67 -17.37 10.51 24.17
C LYS A 67 -16.44 11.35 25.02
N ARG A 68 -16.13 10.91 26.24
CA ARG A 68 -15.23 11.62 27.16
C ARG A 68 -14.89 10.73 28.36
N ALA A 69 -13.61 10.64 28.70
CA ALA A 69 -13.15 9.99 29.94
C ALA A 69 -12.08 10.84 30.63
N PRO A 70 -11.97 10.79 31.97
CA PRO A 70 -10.92 11.52 32.69
C PRO A 70 -9.55 10.90 32.44
N GLU A 71 -8.50 11.73 32.41
CA GLU A 71 -7.12 11.27 32.16
C GLU A 71 -6.63 10.23 33.17
N SER A 72 -7.17 10.25 34.41
CA SER A 72 -6.86 9.24 35.42
C SER A 72 -7.18 7.80 35.00
N LEU A 73 -8.10 7.62 34.03
CA LEU A 73 -8.46 6.31 33.49
C LEU A 73 -7.33 5.65 32.69
N ARG A 74 -6.38 6.45 32.16
CA ARG A 74 -5.18 5.95 31.44
C ARG A 74 -4.43 4.91 32.27
N GLN A 75 -4.28 5.13 33.57
CA GLN A 75 -3.58 4.19 34.44
C GLN A 75 -4.33 2.83 34.53
N LYS A 76 -5.67 2.86 34.59
CA LYS A 76 -6.49 1.64 34.57
C LYS A 76 -6.36 0.89 33.25
N ILE A 77 -6.35 1.62 32.13
CA ILE A 77 -6.16 1.02 30.80
C ILE A 77 -4.75 0.41 30.66
N SER A 78 -3.71 1.09 31.16
CA SER A 78 -2.35 0.54 31.13
C SER A 78 -2.16 -0.70 32.01
N GLY A 79 -3.04 -0.91 32.99
CA GLY A 79 -3.07 -2.11 33.85
C GLY A 79 -3.77 -3.32 33.23
N ILE A 80 -4.36 -3.21 32.05
CA ILE A 80 -4.96 -4.36 31.35
C ILE A 80 -3.85 -5.34 30.97
N GLU A 81 -4.04 -6.61 31.32
CA GLU A 81 -3.08 -7.66 30.95
C GLU A 81 -2.94 -7.75 29.42
N GLY A 82 -1.70 -7.71 28.93
CA GLY A 82 -1.41 -7.72 27.51
C GLY A 82 -1.29 -6.33 26.85
N VAL A 83 -1.50 -5.23 27.57
CA VAL A 83 -1.20 -3.88 27.10
C VAL A 83 0.27 -3.53 27.36
N SER A 84 0.94 -2.94 26.39
CA SER A 84 2.34 -2.51 26.50
C SER A 84 2.48 -1.00 26.67
N VAL A 85 1.88 -0.22 25.78
CA VAL A 85 1.92 1.25 25.82
C VAL A 85 0.52 1.78 25.54
N VAL A 86 0.11 2.80 26.26
CA VAL A 86 -1.17 3.52 26.08
C VAL A 86 -0.91 4.98 25.85
N GLU A 87 -1.57 5.54 24.85
CA GLU A 87 -1.61 6.97 24.62
C GLU A 87 -3.06 7.44 24.47
N THR A 88 -3.42 8.44 25.27
CA THR A 88 -4.74 9.10 25.26
C THR A 88 -4.66 10.37 24.44
N ARG A 89 -5.68 10.63 23.64
CA ARG A 89 -5.71 11.79 22.74
C ARG A 89 -7.04 12.53 22.84
N VAL A 90 -7.02 13.79 22.45
CA VAL A 90 -8.21 14.56 22.12
C VAL A 90 -8.33 14.59 20.62
N CYS A 91 -9.46 14.13 20.09
CA CYS A 91 -9.76 14.15 18.67
C CYS A 91 -11.07 14.92 18.42
N GLY A 92 -11.13 15.61 17.28
CA GLY A 92 -12.33 16.34 16.87
C GLY A 92 -12.38 16.53 15.36
N TYR A 93 -13.39 17.26 14.90
CA TYR A 93 -13.54 17.65 13.51
C TYR A 93 -13.68 19.16 13.39
N ALA A 94 -12.98 19.76 12.44
CA ALA A 94 -13.11 21.17 12.11
C ALA A 94 -13.59 21.34 10.68
N LYS A 95 -14.33 22.44 10.42
CA LYS A 95 -14.58 22.93 9.07
C LYS A 95 -13.48 23.93 8.75
N LEU A 96 -12.85 23.77 7.59
CA LEU A 96 -11.76 24.62 7.15
C LEU A 96 -12.27 25.61 6.09
N ASP A 97 -11.82 26.85 6.21
CA ASP A 97 -12.04 27.92 5.24
C ASP A 97 -10.72 28.16 4.50
N ILE A 98 -10.59 27.52 3.35
CA ILE A 98 -9.36 27.52 2.55
C ILE A 98 -9.42 28.61 1.51
N PRO A 99 -8.47 29.56 1.49
CA PRO A 99 -8.44 30.64 0.52
C PRO A 99 -8.45 30.12 -0.93
N GLY A 100 -9.41 30.62 -1.72
CA GLY A 100 -9.55 30.24 -3.13
C GLY A 100 -10.21 28.87 -3.38
N PHE A 101 -10.72 28.19 -2.34
CA PHE A 101 -11.44 26.94 -2.47
C PHE A 101 -12.85 27.05 -1.86
N VAL A 102 -13.88 26.97 -2.71
CA VAL A 102 -15.29 27.27 -2.30
C VAL A 102 -16.00 26.07 -1.70
N GLU A 103 -15.54 24.85 -2.00
CA GLU A 103 -16.21 23.64 -1.54
C GLU A 103 -15.95 23.39 -0.03
N PRO A 104 -16.90 22.76 0.68
CA PRO A 104 -16.72 22.47 2.11
C PRO A 104 -15.52 21.54 2.35
N VAL A 105 -14.61 21.98 3.20
CA VAL A 105 -13.45 21.20 3.64
C VAL A 105 -13.62 20.83 5.09
N THR A 106 -13.41 19.56 5.40
CA THR A 106 -13.44 19.05 6.79
C THR A 106 -12.06 18.49 7.14
N ALA A 107 -11.63 18.69 8.36
CA ALA A 107 -10.42 18.05 8.86
C ALA A 107 -10.67 17.31 10.17
N ARG A 108 -10.00 16.17 10.33
CA ARG A 108 -9.84 15.53 11.64
C ARG A 108 -8.70 16.23 12.39
N LEU A 109 -8.99 16.68 13.59
CA LEU A 109 -7.99 17.20 14.52
C LEU A 109 -7.56 16.08 15.46
N VAL A 110 -6.25 15.97 15.70
CA VAL A 110 -5.65 15.00 16.61
C VAL A 110 -4.67 15.75 17.52
N SER A 111 -4.77 15.55 18.82
CA SER A 111 -3.85 16.20 19.76
C SER A 111 -2.46 15.54 19.74
N LEU A 112 -1.42 16.37 19.88
CA LEU A 112 -0.07 15.96 20.19
C LEU A 112 0.23 16.20 21.67
N PRO A 113 0.99 15.34 22.35
CA PRO A 113 1.41 15.55 23.74
C PRO A 113 2.14 16.89 23.91
N ALA A 114 2.07 17.49 25.10
CA ALA A 114 2.65 18.80 25.37
C ALA A 114 4.17 18.76 25.64
N GLU A 115 4.64 17.73 26.35
CA GLU A 115 6.02 17.69 26.87
C GLU A 115 6.93 16.73 26.10
N ASP A 116 6.38 15.71 25.45
CA ASP A 116 7.13 14.66 24.76
C ASP A 116 6.64 14.45 23.33
N ALA A 117 7.52 13.86 22.51
CA ALA A 117 7.07 13.33 21.22
C ALA A 117 6.02 12.22 21.44
N PRO A 118 5.00 12.07 20.54
CA PRO A 118 4.03 10.98 20.62
C PRO A 118 4.73 9.63 20.82
N LEU A 119 4.23 8.83 21.76
CA LEU A 119 4.76 7.48 21.99
C LEU A 119 4.38 6.54 20.87
N LEU A 120 3.15 6.69 20.35
CA LEU A 120 2.56 5.88 19.28
C LEU A 120 2.17 6.77 18.10
N ASN A 121 2.01 6.18 16.93
CA ASN A 121 1.60 6.86 15.69
C ASN A 121 2.42 8.12 15.40
N ARG A 122 3.73 8.04 15.61
CA ARG A 122 4.67 9.17 15.47
C ARG A 122 4.57 9.80 14.09
N LEU A 123 4.77 11.11 14.04
CA LEU A 123 4.76 11.85 12.80
C LEU A 123 6.13 11.80 12.11
N HIS A 124 6.12 11.45 10.82
CA HIS A 124 7.26 11.63 9.95
C HIS A 124 7.20 13.02 9.31
N LEU A 125 7.96 13.96 9.86
CA LEU A 125 8.02 15.32 9.31
C LEU A 125 8.68 15.32 7.93
N ARG A 126 7.98 15.91 6.98
CA ARG A 126 8.48 16.17 5.62
C ARG A 126 9.08 17.56 5.49
N LYS A 127 8.39 18.53 6.08
CA LYS A 127 8.80 19.95 6.08
C LYS A 127 8.44 20.60 7.41
N GLY A 128 9.19 21.62 7.80
CA GLY A 128 8.89 22.40 8.99
C GLY A 128 9.21 21.69 10.32
N ARG A 129 8.41 21.94 11.34
CA ARG A 129 8.58 21.42 12.71
C ARG A 129 7.24 21.03 13.34
N LEU A 130 7.27 20.36 14.46
CA LEU A 130 6.08 20.16 15.31
C LEU A 130 5.55 21.48 15.84
N PRO A 131 4.24 21.56 16.20
CA PRO A 131 3.66 22.74 16.82
C PRO A 131 4.36 23.03 18.13
N ASP A 132 4.55 24.31 18.42
CA ASP A 132 5.00 24.76 19.73
C ASP A 132 3.87 24.55 20.75
N PRO A 133 4.08 23.83 21.86
CA PRO A 133 3.05 23.59 22.89
C PRO A 133 2.42 24.86 23.47
N GLU A 134 3.16 25.95 23.49
CA GLU A 134 2.68 27.26 24.01
C GLU A 134 1.90 28.06 22.96
N ARG A 135 1.88 27.64 21.71
CA ARG A 135 1.17 28.31 20.62
C ARG A 135 -0.13 27.58 20.26
N GLU A 136 -1.24 28.16 20.65
CA GLU A 136 -2.54 27.53 20.44
C GLU A 136 -3.03 27.44 19.00
N ASN A 137 -2.40 28.14 18.07
CA ASN A 137 -2.81 28.21 16.67
C ASN A 137 -1.87 27.50 15.70
N GLU A 138 -0.80 26.89 16.18
CA GLU A 138 0.10 26.11 15.33
C GLU A 138 -0.42 24.71 15.10
N ILE A 139 -0.28 24.26 13.85
CA ILE A 139 -0.69 22.92 13.42
C ILE A 139 0.35 22.28 12.51
N VAL A 140 0.43 20.95 12.54
CA VAL A 140 1.01 20.14 11.46
C VAL A 140 -0.15 19.61 10.63
N ILE A 141 0.01 19.60 9.31
CA ILE A 141 -0.98 19.05 8.38
C ILE A 141 -0.44 17.81 7.67
N ASN A 142 -1.31 16.92 7.22
CA ASN A 142 -0.88 15.76 6.46
C ASN A 142 -0.42 16.13 5.05
N GLU A 143 0.58 15.40 4.54
CA GLU A 143 1.24 15.68 3.25
C GLU A 143 0.27 15.69 2.07
N SER A 144 -0.66 14.75 1.98
CA SER A 144 -1.61 14.67 0.85
C SER A 144 -2.52 15.90 0.76
N PHE A 145 -2.97 16.42 1.91
CA PHE A 145 -3.77 17.64 1.98
C PHE A 145 -2.92 18.87 1.64
N ALA A 146 -1.69 18.93 2.16
CA ALA A 146 -0.74 20.00 1.83
C ALA A 146 -0.48 20.07 0.32
N LEU A 147 -0.20 18.95 -0.32
CA LEU A 147 0.04 18.87 -1.77
C LEU A 147 -1.20 19.28 -2.59
N ALA A 148 -2.41 18.86 -2.16
CA ALA A 148 -3.66 19.16 -2.85
C ALA A 148 -3.98 20.67 -2.88
N HIS A 149 -3.60 21.40 -1.83
CA HIS A 149 -3.79 22.85 -1.69
C HIS A 149 -2.52 23.67 -1.93
N ARG A 150 -1.36 23.02 -2.17
CA ARG A 150 -0.05 23.67 -2.32
C ARG A 150 0.39 24.45 -1.09
N PHE A 151 0.05 23.95 0.11
CA PHE A 151 0.46 24.57 1.34
C PHE A 151 1.92 24.30 1.68
N GLU A 152 2.52 25.33 2.29
CA GLU A 152 3.89 25.28 2.83
C GLU A 152 3.89 25.68 4.32
N PRO A 153 4.90 25.29 5.11
CA PRO A 153 5.05 25.81 6.46
C PRO A 153 5.13 27.35 6.47
N GLY A 154 4.34 27.96 7.34
CA GLY A 154 4.15 29.42 7.41
C GLY A 154 2.81 29.90 6.85
N ASP A 155 2.16 29.11 5.99
CA ASP A 155 0.84 29.45 5.46
C ASP A 155 -0.22 29.42 6.57
N ARG A 156 -1.32 30.14 6.34
CA ARG A 156 -2.44 30.27 7.30
C ARG A 156 -3.77 30.07 6.61
N PHE A 157 -4.72 29.55 7.36
CA PHE A 157 -6.12 29.48 6.95
C PHE A 157 -7.04 29.53 8.19
N ALA A 158 -8.29 29.86 7.98
CA ALA A 158 -9.28 29.85 9.06
C ALA A 158 -9.91 28.48 9.23
N ALA A 159 -10.20 28.11 10.48
CA ALA A 159 -10.92 26.90 10.83
C ALA A 159 -12.03 27.20 11.82
N ILE A 160 -13.15 26.48 11.72
CA ILE A 160 -14.22 26.51 12.71
C ILE A 160 -14.07 25.24 13.55
N ILE A 161 -13.58 25.41 14.77
CA ILE A 161 -13.34 24.36 15.76
C ILE A 161 -14.37 24.54 16.88
N ASN A 162 -15.21 23.53 17.10
CA ASN A 162 -16.29 23.58 18.10
C ASN A 162 -17.10 24.88 18.06
N GLY A 163 -17.49 25.34 16.86
CA GLY A 163 -18.26 26.57 16.63
C GLY A 163 -17.47 27.89 16.73
N LYS A 164 -16.20 27.87 17.10
CA LYS A 164 -15.34 29.06 17.20
C LYS A 164 -14.42 29.16 15.97
N ARG A 165 -14.36 30.34 15.33
CA ARG A 165 -13.43 30.63 14.26
C ARG A 165 -12.04 30.91 14.83
N LYS A 166 -11.06 30.12 14.42
CA LYS A 166 -9.64 30.32 14.76
C LYS A 166 -8.82 30.41 13.46
N GLU A 167 -7.80 31.26 13.44
CA GLU A 167 -6.79 31.29 12.38
C GLU A 167 -5.68 30.33 12.76
N LEU A 168 -5.42 29.34 11.89
CA LEU A 168 -4.40 28.31 12.09
C LEU A 168 -3.18 28.61 11.23
N ALA A 169 -1.99 28.42 11.80
CA ALA A 169 -0.70 28.57 11.12
C ALA A 169 -0.05 27.19 10.96
N ILE A 170 0.36 26.86 9.76
CA ILE A 170 1.03 25.60 9.45
C ILE A 170 2.47 25.67 9.94
N SER A 171 2.83 24.91 10.97
CA SER A 171 4.22 24.77 11.45
C SER A 171 5.00 23.69 10.72
N GLY A 172 4.30 22.68 10.19
CA GLY A 172 4.92 21.58 9.48
C GLY A 172 3.96 20.73 8.67
N ILE A 173 4.54 19.90 7.84
CA ILE A 173 3.86 18.92 6.99
C ILE A 173 4.40 17.54 7.33
N ALA A 174 3.51 16.57 7.59
CA ALA A 174 3.92 15.24 8.04
C ALA A 174 3.11 14.10 7.44
N LEU A 175 3.67 12.89 7.55
CA LEU A 175 2.97 11.62 7.38
C LEU A 175 2.78 10.96 8.74
N SER A 176 1.70 10.20 8.88
CA SER A 176 1.46 9.33 10.04
C SER A 176 1.11 7.93 9.57
N PRO A 177 1.57 6.87 10.27
CA PRO A 177 1.18 5.50 9.93
C PRO A 177 -0.33 5.27 10.04
N GLU A 178 -1.02 6.04 10.89
CA GLU A 178 -2.47 5.99 11.06
C GLU A 178 -3.23 6.60 9.87
N PHE A 179 -2.60 7.52 9.12
CA PHE A 179 -3.25 8.31 8.08
C PHE A 179 -2.46 8.33 6.76
N VAL A 180 -1.93 7.18 6.34
CA VAL A 180 -1.23 7.03 5.04
C VAL A 180 -2.22 7.25 3.89
N LEU A 181 -3.38 6.61 3.96
CA LEU A 181 -4.50 6.83 3.05
C LEU A 181 -5.64 7.50 3.80
N LEU A 182 -6.05 8.66 3.30
CA LEU A 182 -7.10 9.46 3.92
C LEU A 182 -8.42 9.20 3.21
N MET A 183 -9.41 8.81 3.99
CA MET A 183 -10.79 8.72 3.52
C MET A 183 -11.72 9.32 4.58
N ARG A 184 -12.61 10.19 4.16
CA ARG A 184 -13.67 10.71 5.01
C ARG A 184 -14.62 9.55 5.38
N PRO A 185 -15.15 9.48 6.61
CA PRO A 185 -15.97 8.35 7.06
C PRO A 185 -17.19 8.02 6.19
N ASP A 186 -17.73 9.01 5.48
CA ASP A 186 -18.90 8.92 4.60
C ASP A 186 -18.56 8.86 3.11
N ALA A 187 -17.27 8.80 2.74
CA ALA A 187 -16.82 8.78 1.36
C ALA A 187 -16.45 7.36 0.89
N THR A 188 -16.62 7.12 -0.41
CA THR A 188 -16.25 5.85 -1.07
C THR A 188 -14.88 5.90 -1.73
N SER A 189 -14.28 7.10 -1.83
CA SER A 189 -12.97 7.33 -2.42
C SER A 189 -12.19 8.41 -1.66
N PRO A 190 -10.86 8.38 -1.69
CA PRO A 190 -10.02 9.44 -1.12
C PRO A 190 -10.29 10.80 -1.79
N ASP A 191 -10.44 11.85 -0.98
CA ASP A 191 -10.57 13.22 -1.46
C ASP A 191 -9.65 14.14 -0.63
N PHE A 192 -8.43 14.30 -1.10
CA PHE A 192 -7.40 15.07 -0.41
C PHE A 192 -7.63 16.59 -0.46
N LYS A 193 -8.58 17.08 -1.28
CA LYS A 193 -8.95 18.49 -1.31
C LYS A 193 -10.00 18.82 -0.26
N ARG A 194 -10.92 17.91 0.02
CA ARG A 194 -12.03 18.14 0.95
C ARG A 194 -11.86 17.53 2.32
N TYR A 195 -10.81 16.71 2.50
CA TYR A 195 -10.54 16.07 3.78
C TYR A 195 -9.06 16.07 4.12
N GLY A 196 -8.73 16.61 5.31
CA GLY A 196 -7.38 16.64 5.87
C GLY A 196 -7.31 16.07 7.28
N VAL A 197 -6.07 15.81 7.74
CA VAL A 197 -5.76 15.54 9.14
C VAL A 197 -4.78 16.60 9.62
N LEU A 198 -5.11 17.19 10.76
CA LEU A 198 -4.35 18.25 11.39
C LEU A 198 -3.95 17.80 12.80
N TRP A 199 -2.71 17.98 13.14
CA TRP A 199 -2.20 17.74 14.50
C TRP A 199 -1.94 19.08 15.19
N MET A 200 -2.45 19.21 16.39
CA MET A 200 -2.39 20.44 17.22
C MET A 200 -1.91 20.08 18.62
N GLY A 201 -1.30 21.01 19.34
CA GLY A 201 -0.93 20.84 20.74
C GLY A 201 -2.12 20.41 21.61
N ARG A 202 -1.89 19.46 22.54
CA ARG A 202 -2.97 18.87 23.36
C ARG A 202 -3.74 19.93 24.16
N LYS A 203 -3.04 20.88 24.78
CA LYS A 203 -3.65 21.93 25.55
C LYS A 203 -4.66 22.74 24.72
N ALA A 204 -4.20 23.24 23.56
CA ALA A 204 -5.03 24.06 22.67
C ALA A 204 -6.26 23.29 22.14
N LEU A 205 -6.12 21.99 21.87
CA LEU A 205 -7.22 21.18 21.37
C LEU A 205 -8.19 20.79 22.50
N ALA A 206 -7.68 20.48 23.70
CA ALA A 206 -8.49 20.18 24.87
C ALA A 206 -9.35 21.40 25.27
N GLU A 207 -8.77 22.59 25.33
CA GLU A 207 -9.50 23.84 25.58
C GLU A 207 -10.59 24.11 24.52
N ALA A 208 -10.29 23.82 23.23
CA ALA A 208 -11.25 24.04 22.16
C ALA A 208 -12.49 23.12 22.23
N TYR A 209 -12.35 21.92 22.82
CA TYR A 209 -13.41 20.93 22.93
C TYR A 209 -13.91 20.68 24.36
N ASP A 210 -13.56 21.54 25.34
CA ASP A 210 -13.86 21.36 26.74
C ASP A 210 -13.41 20.01 27.31
N MET A 211 -12.20 19.58 26.91
CA MET A 211 -11.59 18.31 27.28
C MET A 211 -10.42 18.44 28.25
N ASP A 212 -10.37 19.50 29.05
CA ASP A 212 -9.32 19.68 30.07
C ASP A 212 -9.32 18.52 31.05
N GLY A 213 -8.16 17.87 31.24
CA GLY A 213 -8.02 16.69 32.08
C GLY A 213 -8.78 15.46 31.58
N ALA A 214 -9.23 15.46 30.32
CA ALA A 214 -9.99 14.39 29.71
C ALA A 214 -9.42 13.99 28.34
N PHE A 215 -9.93 12.87 27.82
CA PHE A 215 -9.64 12.36 26.48
C PHE A 215 -10.89 11.74 25.85
N ASN A 216 -10.88 11.58 24.54
CA ASN A 216 -11.94 10.92 23.78
C ASN A 216 -11.42 9.94 22.72
N ASP A 217 -10.15 9.64 22.74
CA ASP A 217 -9.53 8.70 21.81
C ASP A 217 -8.34 8.03 22.50
N VAL A 218 -8.20 6.71 22.33
CA VAL A 218 -7.12 5.91 22.91
C VAL A 218 -6.50 5.07 21.81
N VAL A 219 -5.19 5.07 21.80
CA VAL A 219 -4.38 4.14 20.98
C VAL A 219 -3.44 3.38 21.89
N LEU A 220 -3.20 2.11 21.57
CA LEU A 220 -2.30 1.29 22.37
C LEU A 220 -1.55 0.25 21.54
N THR A 221 -0.45 -0.23 22.09
CA THR A 221 0.27 -1.39 21.60
C THR A 221 0.13 -2.55 22.55
N LEU A 222 0.20 -3.76 21.98
CA LEU A 222 0.08 -5.01 22.72
C LEU A 222 1.46 -5.53 23.16
N ALA A 223 1.50 -6.19 24.29
CA ALA A 223 2.66 -6.96 24.72
C ALA A 223 2.83 -8.21 23.84
N ARG A 224 4.06 -8.69 23.73
CA ARG A 224 4.36 -9.88 22.93
C ARG A 224 3.59 -11.09 23.44
N GLY A 225 2.82 -11.73 22.57
CA GLY A 225 2.00 -12.91 22.91
C GLY A 225 0.62 -12.61 23.49
N ALA A 226 0.25 -11.33 23.69
CA ALA A 226 -1.08 -10.97 24.15
C ALA A 226 -2.16 -11.33 23.10
N ARG A 227 -3.30 -11.79 23.57
CA ARG A 227 -4.47 -12.05 22.72
C ARG A 227 -5.24 -10.74 22.51
N THR A 228 -5.24 -10.27 21.27
CA THR A 228 -5.89 -9.00 20.89
C THR A 228 -7.36 -8.95 21.33
N SER A 229 -8.11 -10.07 21.16
CA SER A 229 -9.53 -10.15 21.54
C SER A 229 -9.79 -9.84 23.02
N ASP A 230 -8.91 -10.33 23.90
CA ASP A 230 -9.08 -10.20 25.35
C ASP A 230 -8.81 -8.75 25.79
N VAL A 231 -7.79 -8.13 25.19
CA VAL A 231 -7.48 -6.71 25.43
C VAL A 231 -8.60 -5.81 24.93
N LEU A 232 -9.14 -6.08 23.73
CA LEU A 232 -10.25 -5.28 23.19
C LEU A 232 -11.51 -5.41 24.06
N ALA A 233 -11.86 -6.63 24.50
CA ALA A 233 -13.00 -6.84 25.38
C ALA A 233 -12.83 -6.14 26.74
N ALA A 234 -11.62 -6.17 27.32
CA ALA A 234 -11.33 -5.44 28.56
C ALA A 234 -11.42 -3.92 28.38
N LEU A 235 -10.94 -3.40 27.23
CA LEU A 235 -11.10 -1.97 26.89
C LEU A 235 -12.56 -1.56 26.78
N ASP A 236 -13.38 -2.35 26.09
CA ASP A 236 -14.81 -2.08 25.92
C ASP A 236 -15.52 -2.02 27.28
N VAL A 237 -15.26 -2.98 28.17
CA VAL A 237 -15.83 -2.96 29.53
C VAL A 237 -15.42 -1.71 30.31
N ILE A 238 -14.17 -1.28 30.23
CA ILE A 238 -13.67 -0.09 30.94
C ILE A 238 -14.26 1.20 30.36
N LEU A 239 -14.45 1.27 29.04
CA LEU A 239 -14.82 2.50 28.33
C LEU A 239 -16.31 2.63 28.05
N ASP A 240 -17.10 1.58 28.21
CA ASP A 240 -18.57 1.61 28.03
C ASP A 240 -19.25 2.72 28.84
N PRO A 241 -18.94 2.92 30.16
CA PRO A 241 -19.53 4.01 30.93
C PRO A 241 -19.18 5.41 30.43
N TYR A 242 -18.15 5.54 29.62
CA TYR A 242 -17.66 6.80 29.05
C TYR A 242 -18.09 6.98 27.59
N GLY A 243 -19.02 6.17 27.12
CA GLY A 243 -19.54 6.19 25.77
C GLY A 243 -18.53 5.71 24.73
N GLY A 244 -17.83 4.61 25.04
CA GLY A 244 -16.94 3.90 24.10
C GLY A 244 -17.69 3.46 22.86
N LEU A 245 -17.08 3.64 21.68
CA LEU A 245 -17.67 3.28 20.38
C LEU A 245 -17.25 1.88 19.90
N GLY A 246 -16.62 1.10 20.77
CA GLY A 246 -16.05 -0.21 20.45
C GLY A 246 -14.58 -0.12 20.07
N ALA A 247 -13.75 -0.93 20.75
CA ALA A 247 -12.34 -1.06 20.46
C ALA A 247 -12.13 -1.94 19.24
N TYR A 248 -11.20 -1.56 18.38
CA TYR A 248 -10.90 -2.32 17.16
C TYR A 248 -9.39 -2.46 16.94
N PRO A 249 -8.95 -3.57 16.32
CA PRO A 249 -7.54 -3.82 16.07
C PRO A 249 -7.04 -3.07 14.83
N ARG A 250 -5.71 -2.96 14.68
CA ARG A 250 -5.04 -2.34 13.53
C ARG A 250 -5.59 -2.81 12.18
N LYS A 251 -5.89 -4.10 12.03
CA LYS A 251 -6.41 -4.66 10.77
C LYS A 251 -7.71 -4.00 10.29
N ASP A 252 -8.50 -3.45 11.23
CA ASP A 252 -9.79 -2.80 10.94
C ASP A 252 -9.67 -1.26 10.85
N GLN A 253 -8.48 -0.71 11.15
CA GLN A 253 -8.19 0.72 10.95
C GLN A 253 -8.28 1.07 9.47
N ILE A 254 -9.00 2.15 9.15
CA ILE A 254 -9.42 2.49 7.79
C ILE A 254 -8.23 2.60 6.82
N SER A 255 -7.20 3.37 7.18
CA SER A 255 -6.02 3.57 6.33
C SER A 255 -5.25 2.27 6.09
N HIS A 256 -5.08 1.44 7.13
CA HIS A 256 -4.43 0.13 7.01
C HIS A 256 -5.24 -0.83 6.14
N ARG A 257 -6.56 -0.86 6.30
CA ARG A 257 -7.45 -1.72 5.51
C ARG A 257 -7.43 -1.34 4.04
N LEU A 258 -7.48 -0.03 3.73
CA LEU A 258 -7.38 0.47 2.36
C LEU A 258 -6.03 0.08 1.73
N LEU A 259 -4.92 0.36 2.43
CA LEU A 259 -3.59 0.02 1.95
C LEU A 259 -3.41 -1.50 1.73
N THR A 260 -3.97 -2.31 2.61
CA THR A 260 -3.95 -3.77 2.47
C THR A 260 -4.78 -4.23 1.28
N GLY A 261 -5.93 -3.57 1.03
CA GLY A 261 -6.77 -3.80 -0.16
C GLY A 261 -6.03 -3.53 -1.46
N GLU A 262 -5.31 -2.41 -1.55
CA GLU A 262 -4.45 -2.07 -2.70
C GLU A 262 -3.38 -3.15 -2.95
N PHE A 263 -2.72 -3.62 -1.89
CA PHE A 263 -1.72 -4.69 -2.02
C PHE A 263 -2.35 -6.02 -2.48
N GLN A 264 -3.56 -6.33 -2.03
CA GLN A 264 -4.29 -7.52 -2.50
C GLN A 264 -4.66 -7.40 -3.98
N GLN A 265 -5.09 -6.22 -4.42
CA GLN A 265 -5.39 -5.96 -5.83
C GLN A 265 -4.13 -6.12 -6.71
N LEU A 266 -2.98 -5.57 -6.27
CA LEU A 266 -1.70 -5.78 -6.94
C LEU A 266 -1.33 -7.27 -7.03
N LYS A 267 -1.52 -8.03 -5.95
CA LYS A 267 -1.29 -9.50 -5.94
C LYS A 267 -2.19 -10.25 -6.92
N GLN A 268 -3.44 -9.84 -7.06
CA GLN A 268 -4.35 -10.43 -8.06
C GLN A 268 -3.88 -10.09 -9.47
N SER A 269 -3.52 -8.84 -9.73
CA SER A 269 -2.98 -8.39 -11.02
C SER A 269 -1.70 -9.15 -11.40
N ALA A 270 -0.81 -9.38 -10.43
CA ALA A 270 0.41 -10.17 -10.61
C ALA A 270 0.16 -11.62 -11.04
N ARG A 271 -1.03 -12.17 -10.79
CA ARG A 271 -1.43 -13.50 -11.27
C ARG A 271 -2.12 -13.46 -12.61
N ILE A 272 -3.04 -12.51 -12.81
CA ILE A 272 -3.90 -12.43 -13.99
C ILE A 272 -3.09 -12.05 -15.23
N PHE A 273 -2.34 -10.97 -15.20
CA PHE A 273 -1.64 -10.47 -16.39
C PHE A 273 -0.61 -11.46 -16.95
N PRO A 274 0.33 -12.02 -16.18
CA PRO A 274 1.25 -13.01 -16.71
C PRO A 274 0.56 -14.24 -17.26
N THR A 275 -0.53 -14.68 -16.64
CA THR A 275 -1.31 -15.83 -17.12
C THR A 275 -1.87 -15.57 -18.52
N ILE A 276 -2.41 -14.36 -18.78
CA ILE A 276 -2.88 -13.99 -20.12
C ILE A 276 -1.74 -14.06 -21.14
N PHE A 277 -0.55 -13.52 -20.81
CA PHE A 277 0.60 -13.56 -21.70
C PHE A 277 1.05 -15.00 -22.01
N ILE A 278 1.04 -15.90 -21.00
CA ILE A 278 1.36 -17.30 -21.18
C ILE A 278 0.37 -17.97 -22.14
N PHE A 279 -0.93 -17.75 -21.98
CA PHE A 279 -1.95 -18.29 -22.88
C PHE A 279 -1.79 -17.78 -24.31
N VAL A 280 -1.54 -16.48 -24.49
CA VAL A 280 -1.31 -15.89 -25.81
C VAL A 280 -0.03 -16.48 -26.44
N ALA A 281 1.05 -16.60 -25.69
CA ALA A 281 2.29 -17.21 -26.19
C ALA A 281 2.09 -18.68 -26.58
N ALA A 282 1.41 -19.47 -25.76
CA ALA A 282 1.09 -20.86 -26.05
C ALA A 282 0.21 -21.01 -27.30
N PHE A 283 -0.80 -20.15 -27.44
CA PHE A 283 -1.67 -20.11 -28.62
C PHE A 283 -0.88 -19.78 -29.89
N LEU A 284 -0.09 -18.70 -29.87
CA LEU A 284 0.77 -18.31 -31.00
C LEU A 284 1.75 -19.42 -31.36
N LEU A 285 2.38 -20.01 -30.34
CA LEU A 285 3.31 -21.13 -30.55
C LEU A 285 2.62 -22.34 -31.20
N ASN A 286 1.43 -22.71 -30.73
CA ASN A 286 0.64 -23.79 -31.33
C ASN A 286 0.31 -23.53 -32.80
N VAL A 287 -0.16 -22.30 -33.14
CA VAL A 287 -0.46 -21.92 -34.52
C VAL A 287 0.78 -22.00 -35.41
N VAL A 288 1.92 -21.45 -34.95
CA VAL A 288 3.17 -21.44 -35.70
C VAL A 288 3.71 -22.85 -35.88
N MET A 289 3.69 -23.67 -34.83
CA MET A 289 4.19 -25.04 -34.90
C MET A 289 3.32 -25.94 -35.80
N SER A 290 2.00 -25.84 -35.67
CA SER A 290 1.05 -26.59 -36.51
C SER A 290 1.25 -26.27 -38.01
N ARG A 291 1.39 -24.96 -38.32
CA ARG A 291 1.66 -24.49 -39.68
C ARG A 291 3.02 -25.01 -40.19
N THR A 292 4.08 -24.92 -39.37
CA THR A 292 5.43 -25.35 -39.73
C THR A 292 5.48 -26.84 -40.01
N ILE A 293 4.86 -27.66 -39.15
CA ILE A 293 4.79 -29.13 -39.34
C ILE A 293 4.02 -29.48 -40.61
N SER A 294 2.90 -28.79 -40.87
CA SER A 294 2.10 -29.02 -42.08
C SER A 294 2.87 -28.67 -43.34
N MET A 295 3.59 -27.54 -43.37
CA MET A 295 4.42 -27.12 -44.51
C MET A 295 5.63 -28.01 -44.74
N GLN A 296 6.18 -28.63 -43.69
CA GLN A 296 7.34 -29.51 -43.76
C GLN A 296 7.00 -31.01 -43.88
N ARG A 297 5.74 -31.34 -44.20
CA ARG A 297 5.23 -32.72 -44.21
C ARG A 297 6.04 -33.64 -45.15
N GLU A 298 6.42 -33.16 -46.34
CA GLU A 298 7.27 -33.88 -47.29
C GLU A 298 8.67 -34.13 -46.71
N GLN A 299 9.27 -33.12 -46.11
CA GLN A 299 10.58 -33.25 -45.48
C GLN A 299 10.57 -34.25 -44.33
N ILE A 300 9.49 -34.30 -43.55
CA ILE A 300 9.28 -35.28 -42.48
C ILE A 300 9.22 -36.70 -43.10
N GLY A 301 8.51 -36.86 -44.23
CA GLY A 301 8.43 -38.11 -44.98
C GLY A 301 9.80 -38.61 -45.45
N ILE A 302 10.64 -37.73 -46.01
CA ILE A 302 12.00 -38.01 -46.45
C ILE A 302 12.87 -38.41 -45.25
N LEU A 303 12.82 -37.69 -44.15
CA LEU A 303 13.57 -38.06 -42.94
C LEU A 303 13.21 -39.44 -42.41
N LYS A 304 11.92 -39.81 -42.44
CA LYS A 304 11.46 -41.16 -42.09
C LYS A 304 12.00 -42.23 -43.04
N ALA A 305 12.05 -41.95 -44.34
CA ALA A 305 12.61 -42.84 -45.32
C ALA A 305 14.12 -43.09 -45.11
N PHE A 306 14.84 -42.10 -44.56
CA PHE A 306 16.24 -42.24 -44.13
C PHE A 306 16.41 -42.88 -42.75
N GLY A 307 15.34 -43.41 -42.12
CA GLY A 307 15.40 -44.14 -40.86
C GLY A 307 15.31 -43.31 -39.57
N TYR A 308 14.98 -42.04 -39.66
CA TYR A 308 14.74 -41.21 -38.42
C TYR A 308 13.45 -41.62 -37.71
N THR A 309 13.53 -41.88 -36.42
CA THR A 309 12.38 -42.26 -35.60
C THR A 309 11.45 -41.06 -35.34
N ASN A 310 10.18 -41.35 -35.03
CA ASN A 310 9.22 -40.30 -34.63
C ASN A 310 9.72 -39.48 -33.43
N GLY A 311 10.41 -40.11 -32.48
CA GLY A 311 11.02 -39.44 -31.31
C GLY A 311 12.14 -38.47 -31.72
N ALA A 312 12.99 -38.82 -32.69
CA ALA A 312 14.04 -37.92 -33.17
C ALA A 312 13.47 -36.70 -33.89
N ILE A 313 12.40 -36.88 -34.66
CA ILE A 313 11.69 -35.80 -35.36
C ILE A 313 10.94 -34.92 -34.32
N GLY A 314 10.24 -35.53 -33.36
CA GLY A 314 9.58 -34.81 -32.27
C GLY A 314 10.56 -33.96 -31.45
N MET A 315 11.75 -34.52 -31.14
CA MET A 315 12.80 -33.79 -30.42
C MET A 315 13.34 -32.57 -31.22
N HIS A 316 13.41 -32.67 -32.56
CA HIS A 316 13.79 -31.54 -33.42
C HIS A 316 12.81 -30.36 -33.26
N TYR A 317 11.48 -30.59 -33.27
CA TYR A 317 10.48 -29.55 -33.06
C TYR A 317 10.45 -29.06 -31.60
N ALA A 318 10.69 -29.95 -30.62
CA ALA A 318 10.81 -29.54 -29.22
C ALA A 318 12.00 -28.58 -29.00
N LYS A 319 13.15 -28.85 -29.63
CA LYS A 319 14.32 -27.96 -29.62
C LYS A 319 13.98 -26.59 -30.23
N LEU A 320 13.20 -26.56 -31.32
CA LEU A 320 12.76 -25.32 -31.96
C LEU A 320 11.92 -24.47 -30.95
N VAL A 321 10.97 -25.09 -30.26
CA VAL A 321 10.15 -24.43 -29.22
C VAL A 321 11.03 -23.87 -28.11
N VAL A 322 11.96 -24.64 -27.58
CA VAL A 322 12.88 -24.19 -26.52
C VAL A 322 13.71 -22.99 -26.99
N LEU A 323 14.24 -23.03 -28.22
CA LEU A 323 15.02 -21.91 -28.76
C LEU A 323 14.20 -20.64 -29.02
N ILE A 324 12.89 -20.77 -29.26
CA ILE A 324 11.97 -19.62 -29.37
C ILE A 324 11.69 -19.02 -28.00
N ILE A 325 11.49 -19.84 -26.97
CA ILE A 325 11.09 -19.39 -25.62
C ILE A 325 12.29 -18.86 -24.84
N THR A 326 13.47 -19.48 -24.94
CA THR A 326 14.66 -19.13 -24.13
C THR A 326 15.06 -17.64 -24.21
N PRO A 327 15.14 -17.02 -25.41
CA PRO A 327 15.43 -15.57 -25.48
C PRO A 327 14.34 -14.71 -24.83
N GLY A 328 13.08 -15.14 -24.92
CA GLY A 328 11.97 -14.48 -24.25
C GLY A 328 12.09 -14.52 -22.73
N LEU A 329 12.44 -15.67 -22.17
CA LEU A 329 12.71 -15.81 -20.74
C LEU A 329 13.91 -14.95 -20.31
N ALA A 330 15.02 -14.99 -21.05
CA ALA A 330 16.19 -14.17 -20.75
C ALA A 330 15.88 -12.67 -20.82
N GLY A 331 15.18 -12.22 -21.87
CA GLY A 331 14.73 -10.84 -22.02
C GLY A 331 13.74 -10.40 -20.93
N GLY A 332 12.84 -11.30 -20.53
CA GLY A 332 11.89 -11.06 -19.45
C GLY A 332 12.56 -10.89 -18.08
N VAL A 333 13.59 -11.69 -17.78
CA VAL A 333 14.38 -11.53 -16.54
C VAL A 333 15.21 -10.25 -16.56
N ALA A 334 15.75 -9.86 -17.71
CA ALA A 334 16.57 -8.66 -17.83
C ALA A 334 15.74 -7.36 -17.81
N GLY A 335 14.47 -7.42 -18.19
CA GLY A 335 13.57 -6.27 -18.28
C GLY A 335 12.59 -6.09 -17.10
N GLY A 336 12.50 -7.06 -16.20
CA GLY A 336 11.65 -7.05 -15.00
C GLY A 336 12.47 -6.86 -13.74
#